data_6699bf31bf41c86ef90ecb24a9d55650
#
_entry.id   6699bf31bf41c86ef90ecb24a9d55650
#
_cell.length_a   1.000
_cell.length_b   1.000
_cell.length_c   1.000
_cell.angle_alpha   90.00
_cell.angle_beta   90.00
_cell.angle_gamma   90.00
#
_symmetry.space_group_name_H-M   'P 1'
#
loop_
_entity.id
_entity.type
_entity.pdbx_description
1 polymer ?
#
loop_
_entity_poly.entity_id
_entity_poly.type
_entity_poly.pdbx_seq_one_letter_code
_entity_poly.pdbx_strand_id
1 'polypeptide(L)'
;MRIGIFTDQYFPTVSGVVTSIETLADGLRARGHIVYIITSLDLRNIKKEELEILKAKGEYFINVPGFHYPFKKLRGYRFINIKKEYIKRIALLKLDVIHVQTEFSMARLAIKWSKKLNIPMVHTFHTLFDEYLSYVSGFFTRLFPKKMHNILVNRFLRPVSRQSLIEIVPTEKVYDQRYHYKLGINEDVRIIPTGINLDAFLESKRQASLVSKYQLQDKFVYLFVGRISEEKRISNIITAYKKVANANNRLLIVGDGPELSKFRKLTLELELKENVIFTGFIEWKNISSYYALGDVFLCDSVSETQGLTYLEALASGLPLLVRKDDCLLNLLINDYNGIAYEKENELIAYMKNLETDKNKLLSLKRNTKKSTIQYTDNIFVENIIKVYEDVIKK
;
A
#
# COMPACT_ATOMS: atom_id res chain seq x y z
N MET A 1 -18.36 -6.63 18.46
CA MET A 1 -17.06 -7.16 18.89
C MET A 1 -16.15 -6.01 19.33
N ARG A 2 -15.20 -6.30 20.24
CA ARG A 2 -14.13 -5.41 20.67
C ARG A 2 -12.83 -5.88 20.05
N ILE A 3 -12.27 -5.11 19.13
CA ILE A 3 -11.19 -5.52 18.23
C ILE A 3 -9.94 -4.70 18.54
N GLY A 4 -8.81 -5.36 18.75
CA GLY A 4 -7.51 -4.72 18.92
C GLY A 4 -6.67 -4.85 17.66
N ILE A 5 -6.44 -3.76 16.92
CA ILE A 5 -5.56 -3.71 15.74
C ILE A 5 -4.17 -3.29 16.19
N PHE A 6 -3.20 -4.18 16.01
CA PHE A 6 -1.80 -4.00 16.41
C PHE A 6 -0.95 -3.69 15.19
N THR A 7 -0.28 -2.55 15.21
CA THR A 7 0.53 -2.08 14.08
C THR A 7 1.73 -1.27 14.52
N ASP A 8 2.89 -1.46 13.87
CA ASP A 8 4.07 -0.61 14.04
C ASP A 8 4.00 0.67 13.17
N GLN A 9 3.14 0.67 12.13
CA GLN A 9 2.93 1.81 11.23
C GLN A 9 1.49 2.32 11.37
N TYR A 10 1.35 3.61 11.56
CA TYR A 10 0.05 4.27 11.63
C TYR A 10 0.16 5.73 11.19
N PHE A 11 -0.98 6.43 11.06
CA PHE A 11 -1.02 7.87 10.79
C PHE A 11 -0.06 8.63 11.73
N PRO A 12 0.75 9.61 11.25
CA PRO A 12 0.66 10.29 9.95
C PRO A 12 1.48 9.66 8.81
N THR A 13 2.01 8.45 8.98
CA THR A 13 2.71 7.77 7.87
C THR A 13 1.73 7.47 6.73
N VAL A 14 2.09 7.82 5.51
CA VAL A 14 1.30 7.52 4.31
C VAL A 14 1.84 6.23 3.68
N SER A 15 1.05 5.17 3.74
CA SER A 15 1.39 3.86 3.14
C SER A 15 0.12 3.02 2.91
N GLY A 16 0.19 2.04 2.02
CA GLY A 16 -0.92 1.10 1.79
C GLY A 16 -1.35 0.35 3.05
N VAL A 17 -0.43 0.07 3.98
CA VAL A 17 -0.73 -0.54 5.29
C VAL A 17 -1.63 0.38 6.11
N VAL A 18 -1.29 1.65 6.20
CA VAL A 18 -2.08 2.64 6.97
C VAL A 18 -3.45 2.83 6.34
N THR A 19 -3.53 2.94 5.01
CA THR A 19 -4.81 3.00 4.29
C THR A 19 -5.68 1.78 4.60
N SER A 20 -5.12 0.57 4.54
CA SER A 20 -5.85 -0.67 4.87
C SER A 20 -6.38 -0.67 6.30
N ILE A 21 -5.56 -0.23 7.27
CA ILE A 21 -5.94 -0.17 8.69
C ILE A 21 -7.07 0.84 8.92
N GLU A 22 -6.97 2.05 8.36
CA GLU A 22 -8.01 3.08 8.51
C GLU A 22 -9.32 2.64 7.86
N THR A 23 -9.27 2.12 6.62
CA THR A 23 -10.45 1.59 5.93
C THR A 23 -11.14 0.49 6.76
N LEU A 24 -10.36 -0.45 7.29
CA LEU A 24 -10.87 -1.52 8.12
C LEU A 24 -11.48 -0.97 9.42
N ALA A 25 -10.75 -0.10 10.13
CA ALA A 25 -11.20 0.44 11.42
C ALA A 25 -12.48 1.25 11.28
N ASP A 26 -12.57 2.10 10.27
CA ASP A 26 -13.74 2.95 10.02
C ASP A 26 -14.95 2.12 9.58
N GLY A 27 -14.75 1.16 8.69
CA GLY A 27 -15.82 0.25 8.26
C GLY A 27 -16.34 -0.65 9.37
N LEU A 28 -15.49 -1.10 10.30
CA LEU A 28 -15.89 -1.85 11.50
C LEU A 28 -16.67 -0.98 12.48
N ARG A 29 -16.20 0.26 12.73
CA ARG A 29 -16.90 1.23 13.61
C ARG A 29 -18.28 1.59 13.07
N ALA A 30 -18.39 1.82 11.76
CA ALA A 30 -19.66 2.07 11.08
C ALA A 30 -20.70 0.94 11.28
N ARG A 31 -20.21 -0.29 11.54
CA ARG A 31 -21.05 -1.48 11.83
C ARG A 31 -21.23 -1.75 13.32
N GLY A 32 -20.89 -0.78 14.18
CA GLY A 32 -21.11 -0.86 15.63
C GLY A 32 -20.05 -1.67 16.39
N HIS A 33 -18.92 -2.01 15.79
CA HIS A 33 -17.82 -2.64 16.50
C HIS A 33 -16.94 -1.61 17.21
N ILE A 34 -16.34 -1.99 18.34
CA ILE A 34 -15.38 -1.17 19.09
C ILE A 34 -13.97 -1.53 18.62
N VAL A 35 -13.27 -0.57 18.03
CA VAL A 35 -11.94 -0.80 17.44
C VAL A 35 -10.89 0.05 18.13
N TYR A 36 -9.91 -0.61 18.73
CA TYR A 36 -8.74 0.00 19.34
C TYR A 36 -7.54 -0.11 18.40
N ILE A 37 -6.89 1.01 18.11
CA ILE A 37 -5.62 1.04 17.40
C ILE A 37 -4.48 1.05 18.43
N ILE A 38 -3.66 0.03 18.40
CA ILE A 38 -2.57 -0.15 19.36
C ILE A 38 -1.24 -0.11 18.58
N THR A 39 -0.48 0.95 18.80
CA THR A 39 0.72 1.26 18.01
C THR A 39 1.86 1.79 18.86
N SER A 40 3.02 2.06 18.25
CA SER A 40 4.17 2.68 18.90
C SER A 40 4.75 3.78 18.01
N LEU A 41 4.20 4.99 18.11
CA LEU A 41 4.66 6.17 17.38
C LEU A 41 5.58 7.04 18.23
N ASP A 42 6.51 7.76 17.59
CA ASP A 42 7.24 8.84 18.25
C ASP A 42 6.46 10.16 18.16
N LEU A 43 5.59 10.39 19.11
CA LEU A 43 4.71 11.55 19.15
C LEU A 43 5.46 12.90 19.19
N ARG A 44 6.76 12.90 19.52
CA ARG A 44 7.57 14.13 19.55
C ARG A 44 7.92 14.64 18.16
N ASN A 45 7.93 13.75 17.18
CA ASN A 45 8.30 14.06 15.79
C ASN A 45 7.06 14.21 14.87
N ILE A 46 5.85 14.23 15.47
CA ILE A 46 4.58 14.41 14.76
C ILE A 46 4.21 15.90 14.79
N LYS A 47 3.71 16.44 13.68
CA LYS A 47 3.23 17.82 13.59
C LYS A 47 2.06 18.05 14.54
N LYS A 48 1.89 19.29 15.02
CA LYS A 48 0.87 19.63 16.00
C LYS A 48 -0.55 19.28 15.53
N GLU A 49 -0.86 19.58 14.29
CA GLU A 49 -2.16 19.29 13.67
C GLU A 49 -2.44 17.78 13.60
N GLU A 50 -1.44 17.00 13.20
CA GLU A 50 -1.53 15.53 13.14
C GLU A 50 -1.67 14.91 14.53
N LEU A 51 -0.99 15.50 15.53
CA LEU A 51 -1.10 15.04 16.91
C LEU A 51 -2.51 15.29 17.48
N GLU A 52 -3.15 16.40 17.15
CA GLU A 52 -4.55 16.67 17.55
C GLU A 52 -5.51 15.66 16.90
N ILE A 53 -5.31 15.27 15.67
CA ILE A 53 -6.10 14.20 15.02
C ILE A 53 -5.96 12.87 15.79
N LEU A 54 -4.74 12.51 16.20
CA LEU A 54 -4.51 11.30 16.98
C LEU A 54 -5.16 11.38 18.37
N LYS A 55 -5.08 12.53 19.05
CA LYS A 55 -5.70 12.75 20.35
C LYS A 55 -7.24 12.70 20.27
N ALA A 56 -7.83 13.19 19.20
CA ALA A 56 -9.27 13.13 18.96
C ALA A 56 -9.82 11.70 18.87
N LYS A 57 -8.98 10.69 18.57
CA LYS A 57 -9.36 9.27 18.65
C LYS A 57 -9.57 8.78 20.09
N GLY A 58 -9.17 9.54 21.09
CA GLY A 58 -9.42 9.30 22.51
C GLY A 58 -8.92 7.93 23.00
N GLU A 59 -9.76 7.23 23.76
CA GLU A 59 -9.44 5.91 24.33
C GLU A 59 -9.24 4.80 23.29
N TYR A 60 -9.70 5.01 22.07
CA TYR A 60 -9.56 4.06 20.96
C TYR A 60 -8.18 4.08 20.29
N PHE A 61 -7.32 5.04 20.66
CA PHE A 61 -5.94 5.13 20.23
C PHE A 61 -4.98 4.91 21.40
N ILE A 62 -4.17 3.83 21.33
CA ILE A 62 -3.25 3.46 22.39
C ILE A 62 -1.82 3.48 21.83
N ASN A 63 -1.06 4.50 22.22
CA ASN A 63 0.35 4.57 21.88
C ASN A 63 1.21 3.92 22.98
N VAL A 64 1.91 2.86 22.60
CA VAL A 64 2.83 2.15 23.51
C VAL A 64 4.22 2.76 23.38
N PRO A 65 4.82 3.26 24.46
CA PRO A 65 6.15 3.82 24.42
C PRO A 65 7.21 2.84 23.98
N GLY A 66 8.15 3.31 23.19
CA GLY A 66 9.28 2.52 22.69
C GLY A 66 10.49 3.37 22.37
N PHE A 67 11.62 2.73 22.04
CA PHE A 67 12.87 3.34 21.64
C PHE A 67 13.09 3.17 20.14
N HIS A 68 13.77 4.10 19.51
CA HIS A 68 14.11 3.99 18.08
C HIS A 68 15.11 2.85 17.85
N TYR A 69 14.96 2.18 16.70
CA TYR A 69 16.02 1.33 16.20
C TYR A 69 17.23 2.19 15.82
N PRO A 70 18.48 1.72 16.07
CA PRO A 70 19.69 2.51 15.78
C PRO A 70 19.93 2.73 14.27
N PHE A 71 19.23 2.03 13.41
CA PHE A 71 19.40 2.11 11.96
C PHE A 71 18.51 3.19 11.33
N LYS A 72 19.11 4.11 10.55
CA LYS A 72 18.37 5.22 9.88
C LYS A 72 17.14 4.74 9.08
N LYS A 73 17.25 3.62 8.38
CA LYS A 73 16.18 3.05 7.55
C LYS A 73 15.03 2.44 8.35
N LEU A 74 15.24 2.12 9.64
CA LEU A 74 14.23 1.60 10.57
C LEU A 74 13.68 2.67 11.52
N ARG A 75 13.93 3.95 11.29
CA ARG A 75 13.48 5.04 12.18
C ARG A 75 11.95 5.11 12.35
N GLY A 76 11.19 4.59 11.41
CA GLY A 76 9.73 4.47 11.50
C GLY A 76 9.25 3.37 12.45
N TYR A 77 10.15 2.47 12.88
CA TYR A 77 9.83 1.36 13.77
C TYR A 77 10.46 1.57 15.14
N ARG A 78 9.84 1.04 16.19
CA ARG A 78 10.29 1.24 17.56
C ARG A 78 10.45 -0.07 18.31
N PHE A 79 11.47 -0.14 19.14
CA PHE A 79 11.63 -1.21 20.12
C PHE A 79 10.74 -0.94 21.32
N ILE A 80 9.85 -1.87 21.66
CA ILE A 80 8.90 -1.69 22.75
C ILE A 80 9.43 -2.35 24.00
N ASN A 81 9.50 -1.59 25.10
CA ASN A 81 9.71 -2.16 26.42
C ASN A 81 8.35 -2.54 27.04
N ILE A 82 8.08 -3.84 27.12
CA ILE A 82 6.80 -4.37 27.58
C ILE A 82 6.71 -4.28 29.10
N LYS A 83 6.24 -3.17 29.62
CA LYS A 83 5.99 -3.01 31.06
C LYS A 83 4.66 -3.69 31.47
N LYS A 84 4.59 -4.17 32.72
CA LYS A 84 3.39 -4.83 33.28
C LYS A 84 2.14 -3.94 33.24
N GLU A 85 2.29 -2.62 33.36
CA GLU A 85 1.19 -1.66 33.32
C GLU A 85 0.41 -1.67 32.00
N TYR A 86 1.12 -1.82 30.85
CA TYR A 86 0.45 -1.91 29.54
C TYR A 86 -0.33 -3.21 29.40
N ILE A 87 0.16 -4.31 29.98
CA ILE A 87 -0.56 -5.58 30.01
C ILE A 87 -1.89 -5.42 30.78
N LYS A 88 -1.84 -4.75 31.92
CA LYS A 88 -3.06 -4.47 32.71
C LYS A 88 -4.03 -3.59 31.94
N ARG A 89 -3.55 -2.50 31.31
CA ARG A 89 -4.39 -1.57 30.55
C ARG A 89 -5.12 -2.27 29.40
N ILE A 90 -4.46 -3.16 28.66
CA ILE A 90 -5.09 -3.88 27.54
C ILE A 90 -6.01 -5.00 28.01
N ALA A 91 -5.73 -5.64 29.15
CA ALA A 91 -6.68 -6.57 29.74
C ALA A 91 -8.03 -5.91 30.06
N LEU A 92 -8.02 -4.62 30.45
CA LEU A 92 -9.24 -3.82 30.69
C LEU A 92 -10.06 -3.55 29.43
N LEU A 93 -9.45 -3.65 28.23
CA LEU A 93 -10.16 -3.45 26.96
C LEU A 93 -11.13 -4.59 26.66
N LYS A 94 -10.97 -5.77 27.28
CA LYS A 94 -11.81 -6.95 27.05
C LYS A 94 -11.96 -7.26 25.54
N LEU A 95 -10.82 -7.40 24.84
CA LEU A 95 -10.81 -7.66 23.40
C LEU A 95 -11.37 -9.05 23.09
N ASP A 96 -12.21 -9.14 22.09
CA ASP A 96 -12.72 -10.41 21.54
C ASP A 96 -11.73 -11.01 20.53
N VAL A 97 -10.98 -10.15 19.82
CA VAL A 97 -9.99 -10.57 18.82
C VAL A 97 -8.81 -9.58 18.75
N ILE A 98 -7.63 -10.12 18.49
CA ILE A 98 -6.40 -9.39 18.19
C ILE A 98 -6.12 -9.52 16.70
N HIS A 99 -5.99 -8.40 15.98
CA HIS A 99 -5.59 -8.38 14.58
C HIS A 99 -4.23 -7.69 14.43
N VAL A 100 -3.24 -8.44 13.98
CA VAL A 100 -1.86 -7.94 13.75
C VAL A 100 -1.72 -7.52 12.29
N GLN A 101 -1.19 -6.31 12.08
CA GLN A 101 -1.02 -5.72 10.73
C GLN A 101 0.45 -5.53 10.34
N THR A 102 1.38 -5.74 11.28
CA THR A 102 2.83 -5.64 11.04
C THR A 102 3.57 -6.64 11.92
N GLU A 103 4.73 -7.12 11.48
CA GLU A 103 5.41 -8.28 12.04
C GLU A 103 6.55 -7.93 13.03
N PHE A 104 6.66 -6.65 13.42
CA PHE A 104 7.75 -6.17 14.28
C PHE A 104 7.41 -6.19 15.78
N SER A 105 7.65 -5.09 16.45
CA SER A 105 7.51 -5.01 17.92
C SER A 105 6.06 -5.14 18.38
N MET A 106 5.11 -4.61 17.61
CA MET A 106 3.69 -4.70 17.97
C MET A 106 3.17 -6.13 17.81
N ALA A 107 3.67 -6.90 16.83
CA ALA A 107 3.33 -8.31 16.72
C ALA A 107 3.79 -9.13 17.94
N ARG A 108 5.02 -8.89 18.43
CA ARG A 108 5.52 -9.56 19.65
C ARG A 108 4.65 -9.25 20.87
N LEU A 109 4.19 -8.02 20.98
CA LEU A 109 3.28 -7.59 22.02
C LEU A 109 1.93 -8.30 21.91
N ALA A 110 1.36 -8.34 20.70
CA ALA A 110 0.11 -9.01 20.38
C ALA A 110 0.16 -10.50 20.75
N ILE A 111 1.24 -11.22 20.33
CA ILE A 111 1.48 -12.64 20.67
C ILE A 111 1.47 -12.85 22.18
N LYS A 112 2.17 -11.99 22.93
CA LYS A 112 2.25 -12.11 24.40
C LYS A 112 0.87 -11.95 25.04
N TRP A 113 0.03 -11.04 24.52
CA TRP A 113 -1.29 -10.81 25.07
C TRP A 113 -2.32 -11.84 24.65
N SER A 114 -2.28 -12.26 23.38
CA SER A 114 -3.09 -13.37 22.89
C SER A 114 -2.90 -14.60 23.80
N LYS A 115 -1.66 -14.98 24.08
CA LYS A 115 -1.34 -16.13 24.97
C LYS A 115 -1.79 -15.90 26.41
N LYS A 116 -1.51 -14.72 26.97
CA LYS A 116 -1.77 -14.45 28.40
C LYS A 116 -3.26 -14.29 28.72
N LEU A 117 -4.01 -13.72 27.79
CA LEU A 117 -5.44 -13.40 27.98
C LEU A 117 -6.35 -14.40 27.24
N ASN A 118 -5.77 -15.40 26.58
CA ASN A 118 -6.46 -16.38 25.73
C ASN A 118 -7.39 -15.72 24.69
N ILE A 119 -6.87 -14.67 24.00
CA ILE A 119 -7.61 -13.93 22.98
C ILE A 119 -7.18 -14.47 21.60
N PRO A 120 -8.12 -14.86 20.72
CA PRO A 120 -7.80 -15.32 19.36
C PRO A 120 -7.07 -14.24 18.57
N MET A 121 -6.10 -14.65 17.75
CA MET A 121 -5.27 -13.75 16.96
C MET A 121 -5.37 -14.05 15.47
N VAL A 122 -5.50 -12.98 14.68
CA VAL A 122 -5.48 -12.97 13.21
C VAL A 122 -4.31 -12.11 12.76
N HIS A 123 -3.71 -12.42 11.62
CA HIS A 123 -2.62 -11.65 11.04
C HIS A 123 -2.88 -11.35 9.57
N THR A 124 -2.65 -10.10 9.15
CA THR A 124 -2.64 -9.71 7.73
C THR A 124 -1.22 -9.40 7.25
N PHE A 125 -0.82 -10.06 6.19
CA PHE A 125 0.44 -9.82 5.49
C PHE A 125 0.33 -8.61 4.57
N HIS A 126 1.14 -7.57 4.78
CA HIS A 126 1.18 -6.38 3.93
C HIS A 126 2.52 -6.20 3.21
N THR A 127 3.57 -6.93 3.57
CA THR A 127 4.93 -6.65 3.13
C THR A 127 5.59 -7.86 2.49
N LEU A 128 6.18 -7.66 1.31
CA LEU A 128 7.09 -8.62 0.70
C LEU A 128 8.46 -8.48 1.36
N PHE A 129 8.78 -9.40 2.27
CA PHE A 129 9.98 -9.30 3.11
C PHE A 129 11.30 -9.36 2.34
N ASP A 130 11.38 -10.06 1.22
CA ASP A 130 12.59 -10.11 0.37
C ASP A 130 12.98 -8.74 -0.12
N GLU A 131 12.00 -7.94 -0.52
CA GLU A 131 12.21 -6.59 -0.99
C GLU A 131 12.49 -5.64 0.17
N TYR A 132 11.78 -5.79 1.29
CA TYR A 132 11.98 -4.98 2.48
C TYR A 132 13.38 -5.15 3.07
N LEU A 133 13.91 -6.39 3.14
CA LEU A 133 15.26 -6.65 3.62
C LEU A 133 16.32 -6.10 2.68
N SER A 134 16.14 -6.17 1.37
CA SER A 134 17.03 -5.54 0.40
C SER A 134 17.08 -4.02 0.59
N TYR A 135 15.94 -3.40 0.90
CA TYR A 135 15.83 -1.97 1.19
C TYR A 135 16.47 -1.57 2.54
N VAL A 136 16.30 -2.38 3.59
CA VAL A 136 16.81 -2.08 4.94
C VAL A 136 18.30 -2.29 5.06
N SER A 137 18.85 -3.34 4.46
CA SER A 137 20.24 -3.76 4.64
C SER A 137 21.20 -3.27 3.55
N GLY A 138 20.70 -2.74 2.43
CA GLY A 138 21.50 -2.14 1.39
C GLY A 138 22.61 -3.08 0.88
N PHE A 139 23.85 -2.59 0.89
CA PHE A 139 25.05 -3.31 0.41
C PHE A 139 25.31 -4.66 1.13
N PHE A 140 24.93 -4.77 2.41
CA PHE A 140 25.18 -5.98 3.20
C PHE A 140 24.36 -7.20 2.76
N THR A 141 23.14 -7.05 2.22
CA THR A 141 22.34 -8.22 1.75
C THR A 141 22.90 -8.86 0.49
N ARG A 142 23.62 -8.11 -0.34
CA ARG A 142 24.31 -8.67 -1.52
C ARG A 142 25.42 -9.66 -1.13
N LEU A 143 25.94 -9.57 0.09
CA LEU A 143 27.01 -10.43 0.62
C LEU A 143 26.48 -11.67 1.35
N PHE A 144 25.19 -11.71 1.70
CA PHE A 144 24.64 -12.86 2.42
C PHE A 144 23.98 -13.88 1.46
N PRO A 145 24.26 -15.19 1.61
CA PRO A 145 23.56 -16.21 0.86
C PRO A 145 22.06 -16.15 1.07
N LYS A 146 21.25 -16.40 0.01
CA LYS A 146 19.77 -16.45 0.09
C LYS A 146 19.26 -17.30 1.26
N LYS A 147 19.99 -18.35 1.63
CA LYS A 147 19.66 -19.23 2.75
C LYS A 147 19.66 -18.51 4.11
N MET A 148 20.61 -17.59 4.34
CA MET A 148 20.68 -16.79 5.57
C MET A 148 19.59 -15.72 5.62
N HIS A 149 19.24 -15.17 4.48
CA HIS A 149 18.12 -14.24 4.30
C HIS A 149 16.80 -14.89 4.77
N ASN A 150 16.51 -16.11 4.29
CA ASN A 150 15.32 -16.86 4.68
C ASN A 150 15.29 -17.19 6.18
N ILE A 151 16.44 -17.42 6.81
CA ILE A 151 16.53 -17.68 8.27
C ILE A 151 16.12 -16.42 9.05
N LEU A 152 16.57 -15.24 8.63
CA LEU A 152 16.22 -13.96 9.27
C LEU A 152 14.73 -13.65 9.10
N VAL A 153 14.19 -13.76 7.88
CA VAL A 153 12.76 -13.56 7.60
C VAL A 153 11.93 -14.51 8.47
N ASN A 154 12.28 -15.78 8.49
CA ASN A 154 11.58 -16.78 9.28
C ASN A 154 11.61 -16.49 10.78
N ARG A 155 12.68 -15.88 11.30
CA ARG A 155 12.79 -15.51 12.72
C ARG A 155 11.76 -14.45 13.12
N PHE A 156 11.36 -13.58 12.19
CA PHE A 156 10.35 -12.54 12.43
C PHE A 156 8.93 -13.06 12.17
N LEU A 157 8.72 -13.75 11.06
CA LEU A 157 7.38 -14.15 10.59
C LEU A 157 6.82 -15.37 11.32
N ARG A 158 7.64 -16.41 11.56
CA ARG A 158 7.17 -17.66 12.20
C ARG A 158 6.44 -17.49 13.53
N PRO A 159 6.89 -16.64 14.47
CA PRO A 159 6.17 -16.47 15.73
C PRO A 159 4.77 -15.91 15.56
N VAL A 160 4.57 -15.00 14.59
CA VAL A 160 3.28 -14.38 14.28
C VAL A 160 2.37 -15.42 13.62
N SER A 161 2.88 -16.09 12.57
CA SER A 161 2.15 -17.14 11.86
C SER A 161 1.69 -18.26 12.81
N ARG A 162 2.56 -18.74 13.70
CA ARG A 162 2.23 -19.80 14.69
C ARG A 162 1.14 -19.41 15.67
N GLN A 163 1.05 -18.16 16.02
CA GLN A 163 0.07 -17.68 17.01
C GLN A 163 -1.25 -17.30 16.36
N SER A 164 -1.25 -16.98 15.08
CA SER A 164 -2.46 -16.62 14.34
C SER A 164 -3.30 -17.86 14.04
N LEU A 165 -4.61 -17.79 14.31
CA LEU A 165 -5.55 -18.84 13.94
C LEU A 165 -5.88 -18.81 12.45
N ILE A 166 -5.91 -17.60 11.89
CA ILE A 166 -6.10 -17.36 10.45
C ILE A 166 -5.08 -16.31 10.02
N GLU A 167 -4.47 -16.53 8.86
CA GLU A 167 -3.66 -15.53 8.17
C GLU A 167 -4.37 -15.00 6.94
N ILE A 168 -4.26 -13.70 6.72
CA ILE A 168 -4.85 -12.98 5.58
C ILE A 168 -3.72 -12.49 4.69
N VAL A 169 -3.87 -12.71 3.40
CA VAL A 169 -2.95 -12.21 2.37
C VAL A 169 -3.77 -11.45 1.32
N PRO A 170 -3.26 -10.33 0.76
CA PRO A 170 -4.03 -9.52 -0.17
C PRO A 170 -4.14 -10.12 -1.58
N THR A 171 -3.19 -10.98 -1.98
CA THR A 171 -3.11 -11.54 -3.34
C THR A 171 -2.50 -12.93 -3.34
N GLU A 172 -2.70 -13.67 -4.45
CA GLU A 172 -2.03 -14.94 -4.74
C GLU A 172 -0.51 -14.79 -4.69
N LYS A 173 0.05 -13.72 -5.22
CA LYS A 173 1.50 -13.42 -5.15
C LYS A 173 2.03 -13.50 -3.72
N VAL A 174 1.34 -12.91 -2.76
CA VAL A 174 1.75 -12.92 -1.36
C VAL A 174 1.54 -14.31 -0.73
N TYR A 175 0.47 -14.99 -1.13
CA TYR A 175 0.22 -16.38 -0.73
C TYR A 175 1.37 -17.30 -1.14
N ASP A 176 1.80 -17.25 -2.42
CA ASP A 176 2.89 -18.07 -2.96
C ASP A 176 4.24 -17.73 -2.32
N GLN A 177 4.54 -16.46 -2.11
CA GLN A 177 5.77 -16.06 -1.42
C GLN A 177 5.84 -16.59 0.02
N ARG A 178 4.72 -16.64 0.73
CA ARG A 178 4.64 -17.24 2.05
C ARG A 178 5.07 -18.70 2.03
N TYR A 179 4.76 -19.41 0.96
CA TYR A 179 5.20 -20.81 0.73
C TYR A 179 6.73 -20.90 0.56
N HIS A 180 7.35 -19.96 -0.15
CA HIS A 180 8.80 -19.90 -0.31
C HIS A 180 9.56 -19.72 1.02
N TYR A 181 8.97 -19.00 1.98
CA TYR A 181 9.54 -18.85 3.32
C TYR A 181 9.35 -20.09 4.20
N LYS A 182 8.69 -21.13 3.71
CA LYS A 182 8.37 -22.33 4.51
C LYS A 182 7.71 -21.95 5.85
N LEU A 183 6.89 -20.95 5.84
CA LEU A 183 6.16 -20.51 7.03
C LEU A 183 5.16 -21.57 7.48
N GLY A 184 4.67 -22.38 6.56
CA GLY A 184 4.01 -23.69 6.60
C GLY A 184 3.25 -24.17 7.84
N ILE A 185 2.89 -23.28 8.76
CA ILE A 185 2.45 -23.65 10.10
C ILE A 185 0.97 -23.33 10.27
N ASN A 186 0.47 -22.35 9.53
CA ASN A 186 -0.95 -22.05 9.54
C ASN A 186 -1.58 -22.57 8.26
N GLU A 187 -2.50 -23.52 8.39
CA GLU A 187 -3.20 -24.13 7.26
C GLU A 187 -4.37 -23.26 6.79
N ASP A 188 -4.91 -22.37 7.66
CA ASP A 188 -6.01 -21.46 7.33
C ASP A 188 -5.48 -20.11 6.88
N VAL A 189 -5.21 -20.00 5.57
CA VAL A 189 -4.79 -18.76 4.91
C VAL A 189 -5.87 -18.30 3.95
N ARG A 190 -6.29 -17.05 4.08
CA ARG A 190 -7.37 -16.48 3.26
C ARG A 190 -6.86 -15.35 2.40
N ILE A 191 -7.19 -15.38 1.12
CA ILE A 191 -6.90 -14.29 0.19
C ILE A 191 -8.04 -13.30 0.29
N ILE A 192 -7.77 -12.16 0.94
CA ILE A 192 -8.73 -11.07 1.11
C ILE A 192 -8.04 -9.78 0.69
N PRO A 193 -8.28 -9.30 -0.53
CA PRO A 193 -7.75 -8.02 -0.98
C PRO A 193 -8.20 -6.87 -0.08
N THR A 194 -7.30 -5.93 0.19
CA THR A 194 -7.65 -4.68 0.84
C THR A 194 -8.62 -3.91 -0.05
N GLY A 195 -9.78 -3.59 0.47
CA GLY A 195 -10.72 -2.66 -0.15
C GLY A 195 -10.39 -1.22 0.19
N ILE A 196 -10.82 -0.30 -0.66
CA ILE A 196 -10.72 1.14 -0.43
C ILE A 196 -12.06 1.80 -0.70
N ASN A 197 -12.28 2.97 -0.09
CA ASN A 197 -13.40 3.79 -0.47
C ASN A 197 -13.16 4.34 -1.88
N LEU A 198 -13.96 3.89 -2.83
CA LEU A 198 -13.82 4.21 -4.24
C LEU A 198 -14.64 5.43 -4.68
N ASP A 199 -15.58 5.94 -3.86
CA ASP A 199 -16.54 6.96 -4.25
C ASP A 199 -15.86 8.22 -4.78
N ALA A 200 -14.85 8.72 -4.06
CA ALA A 200 -14.09 9.91 -4.49
C ALA A 200 -13.37 9.75 -5.83
N PHE A 201 -13.02 8.50 -6.19
CA PHE A 201 -12.35 8.17 -7.46
C PHE A 201 -13.37 7.96 -8.58
N LEU A 202 -14.48 7.27 -8.31
CA LEU A 202 -15.57 7.02 -9.26
C LEU A 202 -16.23 8.31 -9.77
N GLU A 203 -16.32 9.32 -8.88
CA GLU A 203 -16.91 10.63 -9.17
C GLU A 203 -15.89 11.69 -9.60
N SER A 204 -14.60 11.35 -9.61
CA SER A 204 -13.53 12.30 -9.92
C SER A 204 -13.66 12.86 -11.34
N LYS A 205 -13.47 14.19 -11.47
CA LYS A 205 -13.52 14.93 -12.73
C LYS A 205 -12.28 15.76 -12.93
N ARG A 206 -11.88 15.92 -14.18
CA ARG A 206 -10.74 16.76 -14.59
C ARG A 206 -11.04 18.23 -14.23
N GLN A 207 -10.33 18.77 -13.24
CA GLN A 207 -10.55 20.14 -12.76
C GLN A 207 -9.80 21.15 -13.61
N ALA A 208 -10.50 22.17 -14.11
CA ALA A 208 -9.92 23.22 -14.97
C ALA A 208 -8.75 23.97 -14.29
N SER A 209 -8.82 24.19 -12.98
CA SER A 209 -7.75 24.81 -12.20
C SER A 209 -6.45 24.01 -12.22
N LEU A 210 -6.53 22.69 -12.05
CA LEU A 210 -5.37 21.79 -12.11
C LEU A 210 -4.84 21.63 -13.55
N VAL A 211 -5.74 21.55 -14.53
CA VAL A 211 -5.39 21.53 -15.96
C VAL A 211 -4.59 22.80 -16.33
N SER A 212 -5.04 23.97 -15.90
CA SER A 212 -4.33 25.23 -16.12
C SER A 212 -3.01 25.29 -15.37
N LYS A 213 -3.01 24.90 -14.08
CA LYS A 213 -1.80 24.89 -13.24
C LYS A 213 -0.66 24.10 -13.85
N TYR A 214 -0.96 22.94 -14.44
CA TYR A 214 0.03 22.02 -15.00
C TYR A 214 0.12 22.08 -16.53
N GLN A 215 -0.54 23.04 -17.18
CA GLN A 215 -0.54 23.26 -18.64
C GLN A 215 -0.91 21.98 -19.42
N LEU A 216 -1.99 21.34 -19.01
CA LEU A 216 -2.48 20.07 -19.55
C LEU A 216 -3.64 20.26 -20.57
N GLN A 217 -3.89 21.48 -21.05
CA GLN A 217 -4.89 21.75 -22.08
C GLN A 217 -4.51 20.96 -23.34
N ASP A 218 -5.46 20.21 -23.86
CA ASP A 218 -5.32 19.41 -25.09
C ASP A 218 -4.13 18.45 -25.10
N LYS A 219 -3.59 18.09 -23.89
CA LYS A 219 -2.50 17.15 -23.78
C LYS A 219 -3.01 15.76 -23.42
N PHE A 220 -2.40 14.76 -24.03
CA PHE A 220 -2.46 13.37 -23.56
C PHE A 220 -1.57 13.21 -22.33
N VAL A 221 -2.11 12.70 -21.23
CA VAL A 221 -1.42 12.66 -19.95
C VAL A 221 -1.15 11.23 -19.52
N TYR A 222 0.12 10.84 -19.53
CA TYR A 222 0.61 9.67 -18.86
C TYR A 222 0.74 9.98 -17.37
N LEU A 223 0.11 9.21 -16.50
CA LEU A 223 0.05 9.47 -15.07
C LEU A 223 0.77 8.38 -14.27
N PHE A 224 1.64 8.81 -13.37
CA PHE A 224 2.14 7.98 -12.26
C PHE A 224 1.69 8.60 -10.94
N VAL A 225 1.20 7.77 -10.01
CA VAL A 225 0.87 8.20 -8.64
C VAL A 225 1.52 7.24 -7.65
N GLY A 226 2.25 7.77 -6.66
CA GLY A 226 2.83 6.96 -5.61
C GLY A 226 4.06 7.58 -4.96
N ARG A 227 4.64 6.84 -4.01
CA ARG A 227 5.91 7.22 -3.39
C ARG A 227 7.04 7.21 -4.42
N ILE A 228 7.83 8.29 -4.43
CA ILE A 228 8.97 8.40 -5.35
C ILE A 228 10.19 7.74 -4.72
N SER A 229 10.35 6.45 -4.99
CA SER A 229 11.38 5.58 -4.42
C SER A 229 11.94 4.60 -5.46
N GLU A 230 13.08 3.98 -5.16
CA GLU A 230 13.83 3.14 -6.09
C GLU A 230 13.01 1.93 -6.60
N GLU A 231 12.26 1.28 -5.72
CA GLU A 231 11.45 0.10 -6.02
C GLU A 231 10.31 0.37 -7.01
N LYS A 232 9.89 1.64 -7.15
CA LYS A 232 8.87 2.04 -8.15
C LYS A 232 9.42 2.21 -9.56
N ARG A 233 10.75 2.14 -9.73
CA ARG A 233 11.44 2.13 -11.01
C ARG A 233 11.03 3.26 -11.96
N ILE A 234 10.73 4.44 -11.41
CA ILE A 234 10.26 5.62 -12.17
C ILE A 234 11.29 6.05 -13.23
N SER A 235 12.59 5.78 -13.02
CA SER A 235 13.61 5.98 -14.04
C SER A 235 13.29 5.30 -15.36
N ASN A 236 12.78 4.06 -15.32
CA ASN A 236 12.42 3.31 -16.52
C ASN A 236 11.25 3.96 -17.26
N ILE A 237 10.25 4.45 -16.52
CA ILE A 237 9.12 5.20 -17.09
C ILE A 237 9.61 6.46 -17.78
N ILE A 238 10.50 7.25 -17.14
CA ILE A 238 11.06 8.49 -17.70
C ILE A 238 11.89 8.19 -18.96
N THR A 239 12.71 7.13 -18.94
CA THR A 239 13.53 6.73 -20.08
C THR A 239 12.67 6.27 -21.27
N ALA A 240 11.64 5.45 -21.02
CA ALA A 240 10.68 5.04 -22.04
C ALA A 240 9.90 6.25 -22.59
N TYR A 241 9.48 7.16 -21.71
CA TYR A 241 8.76 8.37 -22.09
C TYR A 241 9.58 9.29 -23.02
N LYS A 242 10.92 9.38 -22.84
CA LYS A 242 11.80 10.12 -23.79
C LYS A 242 11.62 9.69 -25.25
N LYS A 243 11.28 8.42 -25.50
CA LYS A 243 11.10 7.88 -26.85
C LYS A 243 9.74 8.21 -27.48
N VAL A 244 8.80 8.71 -26.69
CA VAL A 244 7.44 9.05 -27.13
C VAL A 244 7.09 10.53 -26.88
N ALA A 245 7.91 11.24 -26.10
CA ALA A 245 7.69 12.64 -25.74
C ALA A 245 7.53 13.53 -26.97
N ASN A 246 6.47 14.35 -26.99
CA ASN A 246 6.17 15.30 -28.05
C ASN A 246 5.43 16.54 -27.50
N ALA A 247 5.04 17.47 -28.36
CA ALA A 247 4.35 18.68 -27.97
C ALA A 247 2.96 18.42 -27.36
N ASN A 248 2.33 17.29 -27.72
CA ASN A 248 0.92 16.99 -27.41
C ASN A 248 0.74 16.05 -26.20
N ASN A 249 1.83 15.58 -25.58
CA ASN A 249 1.72 14.73 -24.41
C ASN A 249 2.52 15.24 -23.20
N ARG A 250 2.20 14.75 -22.01
CA ARG A 250 2.90 15.02 -20.74
C ARG A 250 2.98 13.77 -19.92
N LEU A 251 4.08 13.66 -19.14
CA LEU A 251 4.20 12.70 -18.05
C LEU A 251 4.01 13.42 -16.72
N LEU A 252 2.91 13.13 -16.03
CA LEU A 252 2.58 13.69 -14.72
C LEU A 252 2.93 12.69 -13.62
N ILE A 253 3.89 13.05 -12.79
CA ILE A 253 4.37 12.23 -11.66
C ILE A 253 3.87 12.85 -10.37
N VAL A 254 2.90 12.21 -9.73
CA VAL A 254 2.23 12.67 -8.51
C VAL A 254 2.79 11.92 -7.31
N GLY A 255 3.35 12.66 -6.36
CA GLY A 255 3.91 12.10 -5.14
C GLY A 255 5.24 12.72 -4.74
N ASP A 256 5.76 12.23 -3.62
CA ASP A 256 7.05 12.64 -3.07
C ASP A 256 7.83 11.41 -2.58
N GLY A 257 9.12 11.59 -2.35
CA GLY A 257 9.96 10.52 -1.83
C GLY A 257 11.46 10.76 -1.97
N PRO A 258 12.28 9.83 -1.46
CA PRO A 258 13.73 10.02 -1.35
C PRO A 258 14.44 10.17 -2.71
N GLU A 259 13.86 9.65 -3.80
CA GLU A 259 14.47 9.68 -5.13
C GLU A 259 14.02 10.87 -6.00
N LEU A 260 13.15 11.77 -5.49
CA LEU A 260 12.58 12.89 -6.26
C LEU A 260 13.67 13.76 -6.91
N SER A 261 14.72 14.13 -6.14
CA SER A 261 15.81 14.97 -6.65
C SER A 261 16.60 14.27 -7.76
N LYS A 262 16.80 12.96 -7.64
CA LYS A 262 17.47 12.12 -8.66
C LYS A 262 16.67 12.09 -9.95
N PHE A 263 15.36 11.90 -9.89
CA PHE A 263 14.51 11.85 -11.09
C PHE A 263 14.33 13.21 -11.76
N ARG A 264 14.29 14.29 -10.98
CA ARG A 264 14.35 15.67 -11.54
C ARG A 264 15.65 15.90 -12.30
N LYS A 265 16.79 15.45 -11.78
CA LYS A 265 18.08 15.53 -12.48
C LYS A 265 18.05 14.70 -13.78
N LEU A 266 17.54 13.46 -13.74
CA LEU A 266 17.40 12.60 -14.92
C LEU A 266 16.54 13.27 -16.01
N THR A 267 15.44 13.95 -15.66
CA THR A 267 14.61 14.68 -16.62
C THR A 267 15.34 15.83 -17.30
N LEU A 268 16.24 16.52 -16.58
CA LEU A 268 17.07 17.57 -17.19
C LEU A 268 18.12 16.98 -18.14
N GLU A 269 18.78 15.89 -17.74
CA GLU A 269 19.78 15.20 -18.56
C GLU A 269 19.16 14.64 -19.86
N LEU A 270 17.88 14.25 -19.82
CA LEU A 270 17.13 13.75 -20.98
C LEU A 270 16.40 14.88 -21.77
N GLU A 271 16.60 16.15 -21.41
CA GLU A 271 15.93 17.30 -22.05
C GLU A 271 14.38 17.21 -22.01
N LEU A 272 13.82 16.71 -20.91
CA LEU A 272 12.38 16.50 -20.72
C LEU A 272 11.74 17.50 -19.76
N LYS A 273 12.43 18.58 -19.41
CA LYS A 273 11.99 19.56 -18.40
C LYS A 273 10.56 20.06 -18.61
N GLU A 274 10.18 20.31 -19.86
CA GLU A 274 8.85 20.85 -20.23
C GLU A 274 7.79 19.75 -20.39
N ASN A 275 8.21 18.48 -20.46
CA ASN A 275 7.32 17.35 -20.72
C ASN A 275 6.99 16.53 -19.48
N VAL A 276 7.87 16.52 -18.47
CA VAL A 276 7.72 15.74 -17.23
C VAL A 276 7.44 16.68 -16.07
N ILE A 277 6.31 16.49 -15.43
CA ILE A 277 5.80 17.33 -14.34
C ILE A 277 5.82 16.56 -13.04
N PHE A 278 6.48 17.08 -12.01
CA PHE A 278 6.46 16.55 -10.65
C PHE A 278 5.61 17.43 -9.75
N THR A 279 4.55 16.89 -9.18
CA THR A 279 3.63 17.67 -8.32
C THR A 279 4.14 17.85 -6.90
N GLY A 280 5.03 16.96 -6.43
CA GLY A 280 5.34 16.81 -5.01
C GLY A 280 4.21 16.08 -4.26
N PHE A 281 4.29 16.10 -2.92
CA PHE A 281 3.29 15.46 -2.05
C PHE A 281 1.90 16.06 -2.23
N ILE A 282 0.91 15.21 -2.35
CA ILE A 282 -0.52 15.56 -2.40
C ILE A 282 -1.23 14.88 -1.25
N GLU A 283 -2.02 15.64 -0.50
CA GLU A 283 -2.85 15.10 0.56
C GLU A 283 -3.88 14.10 0.00
N TRP A 284 -4.11 13.01 0.72
CA TRP A 284 -5.02 11.94 0.32
C TRP A 284 -6.40 12.42 -0.10
N LYS A 285 -6.99 13.37 0.62
CA LYS A 285 -8.32 13.93 0.32
C LYS A 285 -8.44 14.58 -1.06
N ASN A 286 -7.30 14.98 -1.66
CA ASN A 286 -7.23 15.65 -2.96
C ASN A 286 -6.75 14.73 -4.09
N ILE A 287 -6.30 13.50 -3.76
CA ILE A 287 -5.58 12.65 -4.71
C ILE A 287 -6.43 12.22 -5.91
N SER A 288 -7.73 12.00 -5.71
CA SER A 288 -8.67 11.62 -6.77
C SER A 288 -8.73 12.64 -7.90
N SER A 289 -8.61 13.93 -7.57
CA SER A 289 -8.55 15.03 -8.58
C SER A 289 -7.31 14.95 -9.48
N TYR A 290 -6.22 14.37 -8.97
CA TYR A 290 -5.00 14.17 -9.75
C TYR A 290 -5.09 12.93 -10.64
N TYR A 291 -5.75 11.86 -10.19
CA TYR A 291 -6.06 10.73 -11.07
C TYR A 291 -6.90 11.18 -12.26
N ALA A 292 -7.89 12.04 -12.05
CA ALA A 292 -8.74 12.57 -13.11
C ALA A 292 -8.00 13.40 -14.19
N LEU A 293 -6.74 13.78 -13.96
CA LEU A 293 -5.91 14.46 -14.97
C LEU A 293 -5.32 13.52 -16.01
N GLY A 294 -5.19 12.22 -15.68
CA GLY A 294 -4.56 11.22 -16.53
C GLY A 294 -5.45 10.75 -17.68
N ASP A 295 -4.82 10.17 -18.69
CA ASP A 295 -5.47 9.40 -19.76
C ASP A 295 -5.14 7.92 -19.65
N VAL A 296 -3.93 7.59 -19.18
CA VAL A 296 -3.47 6.23 -18.86
C VAL A 296 -2.59 6.26 -17.62
N PHE A 297 -2.70 5.24 -16.78
CA PHE A 297 -1.89 5.09 -15.58
C PHE A 297 -0.66 4.23 -15.86
N LEU A 298 0.53 4.73 -15.50
CA LEU A 298 1.81 4.03 -15.69
C LEU A 298 2.39 3.53 -14.37
N CYS A 299 2.89 2.30 -14.35
CA CYS A 299 3.70 1.80 -13.25
C CYS A 299 4.67 0.70 -13.73
N ASP A 300 5.95 0.79 -13.33
CA ASP A 300 6.99 -0.22 -13.60
C ASP A 300 7.42 -0.98 -12.33
N SER A 301 6.67 -0.86 -11.24
CA SER A 301 6.94 -1.57 -9.99
C SER A 301 6.73 -3.07 -10.17
N VAL A 302 7.59 -3.87 -9.52
CA VAL A 302 7.43 -5.34 -9.40
C VAL A 302 7.33 -5.76 -7.93
N SER A 303 7.27 -4.78 -7.03
CA SER A 303 7.32 -4.95 -5.58
C SER A 303 5.97 -4.74 -4.88
N GLU A 304 4.90 -4.69 -5.65
CA GLU A 304 3.58 -4.52 -5.07
C GLU A 304 3.08 -5.80 -4.40
N THR A 305 2.50 -5.66 -3.23
CA THR A 305 1.72 -6.73 -2.60
C THR A 305 0.32 -6.83 -3.18
N GLN A 306 -0.30 -5.67 -3.42
CA GLN A 306 -1.61 -5.55 -4.07
C GLN A 306 -1.66 -4.36 -5.04
N GLY A 307 -0.98 -3.23 -4.71
CA GLY A 307 -0.96 -2.02 -5.52
C GLY A 307 -2.28 -1.24 -5.47
N LEU A 308 -2.61 -0.63 -4.34
CA LEU A 308 -3.84 0.16 -4.18
C LEU A 308 -3.97 1.28 -5.23
N THR A 309 -2.85 1.83 -5.70
CA THR A 309 -2.82 2.84 -6.76
C THR A 309 -3.39 2.34 -8.09
N TYR A 310 -3.34 1.04 -8.35
CA TYR A 310 -3.99 0.44 -9.53
C TYR A 310 -5.52 0.46 -9.40
N LEU A 311 -6.04 0.17 -8.20
CA LEU A 311 -7.48 0.27 -7.91
C LEU A 311 -7.98 1.71 -8.03
N GLU A 312 -7.23 2.66 -7.48
CA GLU A 312 -7.52 4.08 -7.54
C GLU A 312 -7.56 4.58 -9.00
N ALA A 313 -6.60 4.15 -9.82
CA ALA A 313 -6.52 4.48 -11.23
C ALA A 313 -7.73 3.92 -12.00
N LEU A 314 -8.03 2.62 -11.84
CA LEU A 314 -9.18 1.98 -12.49
C LEU A 314 -10.50 2.62 -12.07
N ALA A 315 -10.69 2.92 -10.78
CA ALA A 315 -11.87 3.61 -10.26
C ALA A 315 -12.03 5.04 -10.82
N SER A 316 -10.90 5.72 -11.08
CA SER A 316 -10.89 7.03 -11.75
C SER A 316 -11.11 6.96 -13.26
N GLY A 317 -11.32 5.78 -13.84
CA GLY A 317 -11.53 5.62 -15.28
C GLY A 317 -10.24 5.53 -16.10
N LEU A 318 -9.09 5.33 -15.48
CA LEU A 318 -7.79 5.22 -16.14
C LEU A 318 -7.45 3.76 -16.46
N PRO A 319 -7.22 3.38 -17.72
CA PRO A 319 -6.66 2.08 -18.02
C PRO A 319 -5.22 1.98 -17.54
N LEU A 320 -4.83 0.78 -17.10
CA LEU A 320 -3.48 0.51 -16.64
C LEU A 320 -2.56 0.22 -17.82
N LEU A 321 -1.37 0.81 -17.83
CA LEU A 321 -0.24 0.37 -18.64
C LEU A 321 0.92 0.10 -17.68
N VAL A 322 1.07 -1.13 -17.26
CA VAL A 322 1.89 -1.49 -16.11
C VAL A 322 2.78 -2.70 -16.39
N ARG A 323 3.89 -2.79 -15.68
CA ARG A 323 4.74 -3.96 -15.77
C ARG A 323 3.99 -5.19 -15.25
N LYS A 324 4.15 -6.32 -15.97
CA LYS A 324 3.56 -7.60 -15.58
C LYS A 324 4.08 -8.01 -14.21
N ASP A 325 3.17 -8.30 -13.30
CA ASP A 325 3.43 -8.72 -11.94
C ASP A 325 2.25 -9.57 -11.44
N ASP A 326 2.52 -10.59 -10.64
CA ASP A 326 1.50 -11.52 -10.16
C ASP A 326 0.50 -10.87 -9.19
N CYS A 327 0.82 -9.69 -8.62
CA CYS A 327 -0.16 -8.92 -7.82
C CYS A 327 -1.35 -8.40 -8.66
N LEU A 328 -1.20 -8.39 -10.00
CA LEU A 328 -2.22 -7.95 -10.94
C LEU A 328 -3.22 -9.05 -11.32
N LEU A 329 -2.94 -10.31 -10.96
CA LEU A 329 -3.87 -11.42 -11.16
C LEU A 329 -5.25 -11.04 -10.56
N ASN A 330 -6.30 -11.24 -11.30
CA ASN A 330 -7.67 -10.87 -10.94
C ASN A 330 -8.00 -9.36 -10.93
N LEU A 331 -7.02 -8.46 -11.08
CA LEU A 331 -7.25 -7.01 -11.19
C LEU A 331 -7.11 -6.52 -12.62
N LEU A 332 -6.00 -6.82 -13.27
CA LEU A 332 -5.73 -6.45 -14.66
C LEU A 332 -6.13 -7.58 -15.60
N ILE A 333 -7.08 -7.30 -16.48
CA ILE A 333 -7.44 -8.17 -17.60
C ILE A 333 -6.90 -7.50 -18.86
N ASN A 334 -5.92 -8.16 -19.48
CA ASN A 334 -5.19 -7.63 -20.64
C ASN A 334 -6.17 -7.29 -21.78
N ASP A 335 -5.98 -6.16 -22.43
CA ASP A 335 -6.84 -5.63 -23.51
C ASP A 335 -8.29 -5.32 -23.10
N TYR A 336 -8.65 -5.47 -21.83
CA TYR A 336 -9.97 -5.17 -21.29
C TYR A 336 -9.99 -3.88 -20.44
N ASN A 337 -9.18 -3.80 -19.39
CA ASN A 337 -9.09 -2.63 -18.50
C ASN A 337 -7.67 -2.04 -18.42
N GLY A 338 -6.73 -2.61 -19.19
CA GLY A 338 -5.35 -2.16 -19.24
C GLY A 338 -4.49 -3.11 -20.06
N ILE A 339 -3.19 -2.89 -20.02
CA ILE A 339 -2.17 -3.66 -20.72
C ILE A 339 -0.99 -3.91 -19.78
N ALA A 340 -0.59 -5.18 -19.64
CA ALA A 340 0.64 -5.55 -18.96
C ALA A 340 1.77 -5.72 -19.97
N TYR A 341 2.95 -5.19 -19.66
CA TYR A 341 4.15 -5.35 -20.48
C TYR A 341 5.28 -6.04 -19.71
N GLU A 342 6.20 -6.70 -20.43
CA GLU A 342 7.35 -7.37 -19.85
C GLU A 342 8.68 -6.65 -20.18
N LYS A 343 8.76 -5.98 -21.34
CA LYS A 343 9.97 -5.34 -21.84
C LYS A 343 9.77 -3.85 -22.11
N GLU A 344 10.84 -3.07 -22.03
CA GLU A 344 10.81 -1.63 -22.27
C GLU A 344 10.30 -1.25 -23.66
N ASN A 345 10.68 -2.01 -24.69
CA ASN A 345 10.21 -1.76 -26.05
C ASN A 345 8.70 -1.96 -26.20
N GLU A 346 8.10 -2.86 -25.45
CA GLU A 346 6.65 -3.05 -25.38
C GLU A 346 5.97 -1.85 -24.71
N LEU A 347 6.53 -1.37 -23.59
CA LEU A 347 6.05 -0.15 -22.94
C LEU A 347 6.01 1.03 -23.91
N ILE A 348 7.12 1.27 -24.64
CA ILE A 348 7.22 2.34 -25.63
C ILE A 348 6.17 2.18 -26.74
N ALA A 349 6.00 0.96 -27.27
CA ALA A 349 5.02 0.67 -28.31
C ALA A 349 3.58 0.92 -27.83
N TYR A 350 3.24 0.44 -26.62
CA TYR A 350 1.90 0.64 -26.04
C TYR A 350 1.63 2.10 -25.68
N MET A 351 2.61 2.85 -25.18
CA MET A 351 2.47 4.28 -24.96
C MET A 351 2.06 5.00 -26.26
N LYS A 352 2.79 4.76 -27.36
CA LYS A 352 2.48 5.33 -28.68
C LYS A 352 1.08 4.93 -29.16
N ASN A 353 0.76 3.64 -29.06
CA ASN A 353 -0.54 3.12 -29.51
C ASN A 353 -1.71 3.75 -28.76
N LEU A 354 -1.65 3.81 -27.41
CA LEU A 354 -2.72 4.39 -26.61
C LEU A 354 -2.90 5.89 -26.80
N GLU A 355 -1.85 6.62 -27.17
CA GLU A 355 -1.94 8.04 -27.52
C GLU A 355 -2.62 8.24 -28.88
N THR A 356 -2.35 7.40 -29.85
CA THR A 356 -2.81 7.57 -31.24
C THR A 356 -4.13 6.86 -31.54
N ASP A 357 -4.36 5.68 -30.96
CA ASP A 357 -5.58 4.89 -31.16
C ASP A 357 -6.64 5.24 -30.09
N LYS A 358 -7.44 6.26 -30.40
CA LYS A 358 -8.54 6.68 -29.53
C LYS A 358 -9.58 5.59 -29.27
N ASN A 359 -9.84 4.71 -30.26
CA ASN A 359 -10.81 3.63 -30.11
C ASN A 359 -10.32 2.60 -29.11
N LYS A 360 -9.05 2.20 -29.18
CA LYS A 360 -8.43 1.31 -28.22
C LYS A 360 -8.48 1.90 -26.81
N LEU A 361 -8.06 3.17 -26.65
CA LEU A 361 -8.10 3.85 -25.36
C LEU A 361 -9.51 3.88 -24.75
N LEU A 362 -10.52 4.26 -25.55
CA LEU A 362 -11.91 4.34 -25.12
C LEU A 362 -12.47 2.96 -24.74
N SER A 363 -12.09 1.91 -25.49
CA SER A 363 -12.47 0.53 -25.18
C SER A 363 -11.96 0.11 -23.78
N LEU A 364 -10.70 0.39 -23.49
CA LEU A 364 -10.12 0.11 -22.18
C LEU A 364 -10.81 0.92 -21.06
N LYS A 365 -10.99 2.23 -21.27
CA LYS A 365 -11.62 3.14 -20.27
C LYS A 365 -13.04 2.70 -19.88
N ARG A 366 -13.84 2.15 -20.78
CA ARG A 366 -15.20 1.66 -20.50
C ARG A 366 -15.28 0.57 -19.43
N ASN A 367 -14.21 -0.18 -19.26
CA ASN A 367 -14.20 -1.38 -18.41
C ASN A 367 -13.48 -1.14 -17.07
N THR A 368 -12.75 -0.03 -16.90
CA THR A 368 -11.93 0.23 -15.72
C THR A 368 -12.74 0.20 -14.43
N LYS A 369 -13.78 1.02 -14.34
CA LYS A 369 -14.61 1.15 -13.12
C LYS A 369 -15.30 -0.17 -12.73
N LYS A 370 -15.76 -0.95 -13.72
CA LYS A 370 -16.41 -2.25 -13.46
C LYS A 370 -15.47 -3.25 -12.81
N SER A 371 -14.18 -3.18 -13.11
CA SER A 371 -13.16 -4.07 -12.56
C SER A 371 -12.89 -3.82 -11.06
N THR A 372 -13.36 -2.71 -10.49
CA THR A 372 -13.07 -2.36 -9.10
C THR A 372 -14.19 -2.74 -8.12
N ILE A 373 -15.35 -3.18 -8.58
CA ILE A 373 -16.54 -3.43 -7.74
C ILE A 373 -16.25 -4.38 -6.58
N GLN A 374 -15.45 -5.42 -6.81
CA GLN A 374 -15.10 -6.42 -5.80
C GLN A 374 -14.07 -5.94 -4.76
N TYR A 375 -13.50 -4.74 -4.96
CA TYR A 375 -12.44 -4.17 -4.11
C TYR A 375 -12.93 -2.98 -3.28
N THR A 376 -14.23 -2.90 -3.03
CA THR A 376 -14.79 -1.86 -2.16
C THR A 376 -14.44 -2.11 -0.70
N ASP A 377 -14.38 -1.05 0.08
CA ASP A 377 -14.22 -1.08 1.53
C ASP A 377 -15.29 -1.95 2.22
N ASN A 378 -16.53 -1.89 1.75
CA ASN A 378 -17.64 -2.68 2.29
C ASN A 378 -17.38 -4.18 2.17
N ILE A 379 -17.01 -4.68 0.98
CA ILE A 379 -16.71 -6.11 0.74
C ILE A 379 -15.50 -6.54 1.58
N PHE A 380 -14.46 -5.71 1.63
CA PHE A 380 -13.28 -5.97 2.45
C PHE A 380 -13.63 -6.15 3.93
N VAL A 381 -14.36 -5.19 4.50
CA VAL A 381 -14.75 -5.21 5.92
C VAL A 381 -15.65 -6.41 6.24
N GLU A 382 -16.61 -6.74 5.37
CA GLU A 382 -17.47 -7.92 5.55
C GLU A 382 -16.69 -9.23 5.55
N ASN A 383 -15.71 -9.37 4.67
CA ASN A 383 -14.85 -10.56 4.65
C ASN A 383 -13.98 -10.65 5.91
N ILE A 384 -13.46 -9.53 6.42
CA ILE A 384 -12.70 -9.52 7.67
C ILE A 384 -13.60 -9.84 8.88
N ILE A 385 -14.85 -9.36 8.91
CA ILE A 385 -15.81 -9.71 9.98
C ILE A 385 -16.03 -11.22 10.02
N LYS A 386 -16.22 -11.89 8.87
CA LYS A 386 -16.35 -13.35 8.79
C LYS A 386 -15.13 -14.06 9.37
N VAL A 387 -13.91 -13.55 9.09
CA VAL A 387 -12.69 -14.09 9.71
C VAL A 387 -12.73 -13.97 11.23
N TYR A 388 -13.14 -12.82 11.76
CA TYR A 388 -13.24 -12.64 13.21
C TYR A 388 -14.27 -13.56 13.86
N GLU A 389 -15.44 -13.71 13.23
CA GLU A 389 -16.46 -14.63 13.72
C GLU A 389 -15.98 -16.07 13.75
N ASP A 390 -15.21 -16.49 12.73
CA ASP A 390 -14.68 -17.85 12.65
C ASP A 390 -13.62 -18.12 13.75
N VAL A 391 -12.74 -17.17 14.05
CA VAL A 391 -11.72 -17.35 15.10
C VAL A 391 -12.28 -17.25 16.52
N ILE A 392 -13.37 -16.51 16.72
CA ILE A 392 -14.03 -16.40 18.02
C ILE A 392 -14.83 -17.67 18.36
N LYS A 393 -15.34 -18.40 17.35
CA LYS A 393 -16.03 -19.67 17.50
C LYS A 393 -15.08 -20.87 17.78
N LYS A 394 -13.81 -20.76 17.35
CA LYS A 394 -12.75 -21.75 17.61
C LYS A 394 -12.26 -21.68 19.07
#